data_6ac9b7ed2f0965405b5f70b54aed10d2
#
_entry.id   6ac9b7ed2f0965405b5f70b54aed10d2
#
_cell.length_a   1.000
_cell.length_b   1.000
_cell.length_c   1.000
_cell.angle_alpha   90.00
_cell.angle_beta   90.00
_cell.angle_gamma   90.00
#
_symmetry.space_group_name_H-M   'P 1'
#
loop_
_entity.id
_entity.type
_entity.pdbx_description
1 polymer ?
#
loop_
_entity_poly.entity_id
_entity_poly.type
_entity_poly.pdbx_seq_one_letter_code
_entity_poly.pdbx_strand_id
1 'polypeptide(L)'
;MEIERLSNSHPWTERNFHDALASGYLCLVARDHGPVSGFAVARLLVDEAELLLIAVTPEMRRQGVALLLWIELAERLRASGARTVHLEVRESNQSAQAFYRSRGFTQSGVRPQYYPNGAHENEREDAVLMKVSL
;
A
#
# COMPACT_ATOMS: atom_id res chain seq x y z
N MET A 1 10.33 -1.72 -10.72
CA MET A 1 10.18 -3.09 -10.16
C MET A 1 11.21 -3.39 -9.08
N GLU A 2 12.36 -2.79 -9.16
CA GLU A 2 13.40 -2.98 -8.15
C GLU A 2 12.96 -2.54 -6.74
N ILE A 3 12.23 -1.44 -6.65
CA ILE A 3 11.70 -0.94 -5.36
C ILE A 3 10.83 -2.00 -4.69
N GLU A 4 9.94 -2.62 -5.46
CA GLU A 4 9.03 -3.63 -4.95
C GLU A 4 9.80 -4.87 -4.47
N ARG A 5 10.81 -5.29 -5.22
CA ARG A 5 11.65 -6.44 -4.85
C ARG A 5 12.41 -6.21 -3.56
N LEU A 6 12.85 -4.97 -3.32
CA LEU A 6 13.61 -4.62 -2.11
C LEU A 6 12.71 -4.38 -0.90
N SER A 7 11.44 -4.05 -1.11
CA SER A 7 10.54 -3.60 -0.05
C SER A 7 9.60 -4.67 0.46
N ASN A 8 9.28 -5.69 -0.35
CA ASN A 8 8.29 -6.71 -0.02
C ASN A 8 8.83 -8.10 -0.25
N SER A 9 8.40 -9.05 0.60
CA SER A 9 8.75 -10.47 0.44
C SER A 9 8.02 -11.13 -0.74
N HIS A 10 6.86 -10.57 -1.13
CA HIS A 10 6.08 -11.03 -2.28
C HIS A 10 5.78 -9.84 -3.18
N PRO A 11 6.77 -9.35 -3.96
CA PRO A 11 6.63 -8.12 -4.72
C PRO A 11 5.64 -8.25 -5.88
N TRP A 12 5.03 -7.12 -6.24
CA TRP A 12 4.26 -7.03 -7.46
C TRP A 12 5.17 -7.23 -8.67
N THR A 13 4.65 -7.92 -9.68
CA THR A 13 5.33 -8.10 -10.95
C THR A 13 5.09 -6.88 -11.85
N GLU A 14 5.88 -6.74 -12.91
CA GLU A 14 5.63 -5.74 -13.94
C GLU A 14 4.21 -5.83 -14.47
N ARG A 15 3.70 -7.04 -14.63
CA ARG A 15 2.35 -7.27 -15.13
C ARG A 15 1.30 -6.72 -14.17
N ASN A 16 1.50 -6.87 -12.86
CA ASN A 16 0.58 -6.30 -11.88
C ASN A 16 0.48 -4.78 -12.03
N PHE A 17 1.61 -4.09 -12.24
CA PHE A 17 1.61 -2.64 -12.46
C PHE A 17 0.95 -2.26 -13.76
N HIS A 18 1.21 -2.98 -14.85
CA HIS A 18 0.55 -2.73 -16.12
C HIS A 18 -0.95 -2.92 -16.04
N ASP A 19 -1.39 -3.98 -15.37
CA ASP A 19 -2.81 -4.25 -15.18
C ASP A 19 -3.49 -3.15 -14.36
N ALA A 20 -2.83 -2.65 -13.32
CA ALA A 20 -3.33 -1.56 -12.50
C ALA A 20 -3.50 -0.28 -13.33
N LEU A 21 -2.50 0.09 -14.12
CA LEU A 21 -2.56 1.27 -14.98
C LEU A 21 -3.65 1.12 -16.03
N ALA A 22 -3.75 -0.04 -16.67
CA ALA A 22 -4.76 -0.32 -17.67
C ALA A 22 -6.18 -0.28 -17.10
N SER A 23 -6.34 -0.59 -15.81
CA SER A 23 -7.62 -0.55 -15.11
C SER A 23 -7.98 0.85 -14.59
N GLY A 24 -7.13 1.85 -14.82
CA GLY A 24 -7.39 3.22 -14.40
C GLY A 24 -7.11 3.47 -12.92
N TYR A 25 -6.32 2.63 -12.26
CA TYR A 25 -5.96 2.83 -10.87
C TYR A 25 -5.06 4.06 -10.71
N LEU A 26 -5.16 4.70 -9.57
CA LEU A 26 -4.32 5.85 -9.25
C LEU A 26 -2.94 5.35 -8.81
N CYS A 27 -1.91 5.77 -9.56
CA CYS A 27 -0.52 5.40 -9.27
C CYS A 27 0.30 6.68 -9.07
N LEU A 28 1.01 6.75 -7.94
CA LEU A 28 1.89 7.87 -7.61
C LEU A 28 3.32 7.36 -7.46
N VAL A 29 4.27 8.16 -7.89
CA VAL A 29 5.70 7.88 -7.66
C VAL A 29 6.34 9.05 -6.95
N ALA A 30 7.28 8.75 -6.06
CA ALA A 30 8.11 9.73 -5.39
C ALA A 30 9.51 9.72 -6.02
N ARG A 31 10.00 10.91 -6.36
CA ARG A 31 11.31 11.06 -6.99
C ARG A 31 11.92 12.37 -6.51
N ASP A 32 13.20 12.33 -6.16
CA ASP A 32 13.95 13.52 -5.76
C ASP A 32 15.24 13.58 -6.56
N HIS A 33 15.18 14.29 -7.72
CA HIS A 33 16.32 14.55 -8.60
C HIS A 33 17.09 13.32 -9.08
N GLY A 34 16.50 12.13 -8.99
CA GLY A 34 17.18 10.90 -9.34
C GLY A 34 16.20 9.75 -9.55
N PRO A 35 16.60 8.53 -9.23
CA PRO A 35 15.73 7.36 -9.39
C PRO A 35 14.52 7.44 -8.47
N VAL A 36 13.47 6.70 -8.83
CA VAL A 36 12.25 6.62 -8.03
C VAL A 36 12.58 6.08 -6.64
N SER A 37 12.16 6.81 -5.60
CA SER A 37 12.38 6.41 -4.20
C SER A 37 11.19 5.70 -3.58
N GLY A 38 10.02 5.83 -4.16
CA GLY A 38 8.83 5.16 -3.67
C GLY A 38 7.65 5.28 -4.63
N PHE A 39 6.60 4.52 -4.36
CA PHE A 39 5.38 4.58 -5.15
C PHE A 39 4.18 4.10 -4.34
N ALA A 40 2.98 4.47 -4.80
CA ALA A 40 1.73 4.05 -4.21
C ALA A 40 0.71 3.74 -5.30
N VAL A 41 -0.14 2.76 -5.05
CA VAL A 41 -1.22 2.38 -5.97
C VAL A 41 -2.51 2.25 -5.18
N ALA A 42 -3.58 2.88 -5.68
CA ALA A 42 -4.91 2.78 -5.10
C ALA A 42 -5.95 2.66 -6.20
N ARG A 43 -7.11 2.12 -5.85
CA ARG A 43 -8.26 2.10 -6.74
C ARG A 43 -9.45 2.75 -6.06
N LEU A 44 -10.29 3.40 -6.86
CA LEU A 44 -11.51 4.04 -6.39
C LEU A 44 -12.71 3.21 -6.83
N LEU A 45 -13.59 2.88 -5.89
CA LEU A 45 -14.84 2.18 -6.14
C LEU A 45 -15.97 3.02 -5.56
N VAL A 46 -16.62 3.84 -6.40
CA VAL A 46 -17.65 4.78 -6.02
C VAL A 46 -17.13 5.80 -5.00
N ASP A 47 -17.51 5.69 -3.73
CA ASP A 47 -17.03 6.60 -2.66
C ASP A 47 -16.06 5.92 -1.70
N GLU A 48 -15.63 4.70 -2.02
CA GLU A 48 -14.63 3.97 -1.26
C GLU A 48 -13.39 3.75 -2.10
N ALA A 49 -12.23 3.76 -1.45
CA ALA A 49 -10.97 3.49 -2.11
C ALA A 49 -10.25 2.35 -1.39
N GLU A 50 -9.37 1.68 -2.12
CA GLU A 50 -8.51 0.64 -1.57
C GLU A 50 -7.07 1.01 -1.87
N LEU A 51 -6.26 1.08 -0.81
CA LEU A 51 -4.82 1.23 -0.95
C LEU A 51 -4.23 -0.16 -1.21
N LEU A 52 -3.74 -0.37 -2.41
CA LEU A 52 -3.22 -1.68 -2.83
C LEU A 52 -1.75 -1.84 -2.48
N LEU A 53 -0.99 -0.75 -2.54
CA LEU A 53 0.45 -0.80 -2.36
C LEU A 53 0.99 0.57 -2.00
N ILE A 54 1.91 0.60 -1.05
CA ILE A 54 2.80 1.73 -0.82
C ILE A 54 4.17 1.15 -0.47
N ALA A 55 5.19 1.58 -1.18
CA ALA A 55 6.54 1.03 -1.04
C ALA A 55 7.59 2.12 -1.20
N VAL A 56 8.66 2.01 -0.43
CA VAL A 56 9.78 2.95 -0.43
C VAL A 56 11.07 2.13 -0.48
N THR A 57 12.05 2.59 -1.26
CA THR A 57 13.35 1.92 -1.30
C THR A 57 13.97 1.86 0.09
N PRO A 58 14.72 0.81 0.43
CA PRO A 58 15.33 0.70 1.76
C PRO A 58 16.17 1.90 2.15
N GLU A 59 16.90 2.49 1.21
CA GLU A 59 17.77 3.64 1.45
C GLU A 59 16.99 4.91 1.81
N MET A 60 15.73 4.99 1.40
CA MET A 60 14.88 6.17 1.59
C MET A 60 13.85 5.98 2.70
N ARG A 61 13.90 4.86 3.41
CA ARG A 61 13.00 4.62 4.53
C ARG A 61 13.31 5.57 5.69
N ARG A 62 12.28 5.88 6.47
CA ARG A 62 12.34 6.80 7.62
C ARG A 62 12.69 8.24 7.25
N GLN A 63 12.54 8.60 5.97
CA GLN A 63 12.75 9.97 5.49
C GLN A 63 11.44 10.65 5.10
N GLY A 64 10.30 10.08 5.50
CA GLY A 64 9.00 10.67 5.25
C GLY A 64 8.44 10.45 3.85
N VAL A 65 9.06 9.61 3.03
CA VAL A 65 8.58 9.36 1.65
C VAL A 65 7.21 8.70 1.66
N ALA A 66 7.01 7.68 2.50
CA ALA A 66 5.70 7.03 2.61
C ALA A 66 4.62 8.00 3.08
N LEU A 67 4.96 8.89 4.01
CA LEU A 67 4.04 9.90 4.50
C LEU A 67 3.64 10.88 3.38
N LEU A 68 4.60 11.35 2.60
CA LEU A 68 4.31 12.26 1.48
C LEU A 68 3.45 11.57 0.43
N LEU A 69 3.74 10.32 0.11
CA LEU A 69 2.92 9.53 -0.82
C LEU A 69 1.49 9.39 -0.30
N TRP A 70 1.33 9.07 0.97
CA TRP A 70 0.01 8.92 1.59
C TRP A 70 -0.77 10.24 1.58
N ILE A 71 -0.14 11.35 1.95
CA ILE A 71 -0.81 12.67 1.98
C ILE A 71 -1.32 13.03 0.59
N GLU A 72 -0.49 12.89 -0.43
CA GLU A 72 -0.88 13.21 -1.81
C GLU A 72 -1.96 12.26 -2.31
N LEU A 73 -1.84 10.97 -2.02
CA LEU A 73 -2.82 9.98 -2.42
C LEU A 73 -4.19 10.27 -1.78
N ALA A 74 -4.20 10.55 -0.48
CA ALA A 74 -5.43 10.86 0.25
C ALA A 74 -6.13 12.10 -0.32
N GLU A 75 -5.37 13.13 -0.66
CA GLU A 75 -5.92 14.33 -1.27
C GLU A 75 -6.56 14.05 -2.62
N ARG A 76 -5.89 13.29 -3.47
CA ARG A 76 -6.40 12.93 -4.79
C ARG A 76 -7.63 12.04 -4.70
N LEU A 77 -7.64 11.09 -3.77
CA LEU A 77 -8.80 10.23 -3.56
C LEU A 77 -9.99 11.03 -3.05
N ARG A 78 -9.76 11.93 -2.09
CA ARG A 78 -10.82 12.80 -1.59
C ARG A 78 -11.40 13.68 -2.70
N ALA A 79 -10.55 14.27 -3.52
CA ALA A 79 -10.97 15.10 -4.64
C ALA A 79 -11.78 14.30 -5.68
N SER A 80 -11.54 12.98 -5.77
CA SER A 80 -12.27 12.09 -6.67
C SER A 80 -13.55 11.52 -6.06
N GLY A 81 -13.90 11.91 -4.83
CA GLY A 81 -15.14 11.50 -4.19
C GLY A 81 -15.02 10.39 -3.16
N ALA A 82 -13.81 9.90 -2.89
CA ALA A 82 -13.61 8.88 -1.86
C ALA A 82 -13.87 9.44 -0.47
N ARG A 83 -14.53 8.66 0.37
CA ARG A 83 -14.80 9.02 1.77
C ARG A 83 -14.08 8.10 2.74
N THR A 84 -13.74 6.89 2.31
CA THR A 84 -13.10 5.87 3.14
C THR A 84 -12.01 5.19 2.33
N VAL A 85 -10.88 4.93 2.96
CA VAL A 85 -9.80 4.13 2.36
C VAL A 85 -9.64 2.86 3.18
N HIS A 86 -9.61 1.72 2.48
CA HIS A 86 -9.40 0.40 3.06
C HIS A 86 -8.04 -0.13 2.61
N LEU A 87 -7.44 -0.96 3.44
CA LEU A 87 -6.23 -1.70 3.07
C LEU A 87 -6.16 -3.05 3.77
N GLU A 88 -5.31 -3.90 3.24
CA GLU A 88 -4.95 -5.18 3.86
C GLU A 88 -3.44 -5.18 4.08
N VAL A 89 -3.02 -5.64 5.26
CA VAL A 89 -1.60 -5.70 5.62
C VAL A 89 -1.32 -7.01 6.34
N ARG A 90 -0.13 -7.59 6.10
CA ARG A 90 0.26 -8.82 6.79
C ARG A 90 0.28 -8.60 8.30
N GLU A 91 -0.21 -9.59 9.04
CA GLU A 91 -0.18 -9.57 10.50
C GLU A 91 1.25 -9.38 11.01
N SER A 92 2.22 -10.00 10.35
CA SER A 92 3.63 -9.90 10.72
C SER A 92 4.27 -8.53 10.43
N ASN A 93 3.65 -7.72 9.57
CA ASN A 93 4.22 -6.42 9.19
C ASN A 93 3.84 -5.33 10.19
N GLN A 94 4.50 -5.36 11.34
CA GLN A 94 4.22 -4.44 12.45
C GLN A 94 4.56 -3.00 12.11
N SER A 95 5.63 -2.77 11.35
CA SER A 95 6.03 -1.40 10.99
C SER A 95 5.01 -0.74 10.07
N ALA A 96 4.46 -1.48 9.11
CA ALA A 96 3.41 -0.95 8.24
C ALA A 96 2.14 -0.66 9.03
N GLN A 97 1.73 -1.56 9.92
CA GLN A 97 0.55 -1.34 10.77
C GLN A 97 0.72 -0.11 11.65
N ALA A 98 1.91 0.07 12.23
CA ALA A 98 2.21 1.26 13.04
C ALA A 98 2.12 2.54 12.20
N PHE A 99 2.65 2.52 10.99
CA PHE A 99 2.55 3.64 10.07
C PHE A 99 1.09 3.99 9.78
N TYR A 100 0.29 2.99 9.42
CA TYR A 100 -1.13 3.24 9.11
C TYR A 100 -1.89 3.75 10.32
N ARG A 101 -1.66 3.18 11.50
CA ARG A 101 -2.29 3.70 12.73
C ARG A 101 -1.91 5.15 13.00
N SER A 102 -0.66 5.52 12.74
CA SER A 102 -0.22 6.91 12.92
C SER A 102 -0.92 7.86 11.94
N ARG A 103 -1.47 7.34 10.86
CA ARG A 103 -2.24 8.11 9.87
C ARG A 103 -3.75 8.05 10.12
N GLY A 104 -4.18 7.48 11.22
CA GLY A 104 -5.58 7.43 11.60
C GLY A 104 -6.31 6.16 11.22
N PHE A 105 -5.65 5.19 10.58
CA PHE A 105 -6.27 3.92 10.27
C PHE A 105 -6.57 3.13 11.53
N THR A 106 -7.71 2.46 11.54
CA THR A 106 -8.11 1.53 12.61
C THR A 106 -8.37 0.16 12.02
N GLN A 107 -8.21 -0.88 12.83
CA GLN A 107 -8.49 -2.23 12.38
C GLN A 107 -9.99 -2.42 12.18
N SER A 108 -10.37 -2.93 11.02
CA SER A 108 -11.77 -3.19 10.67
C SER A 108 -12.09 -4.68 10.61
N GLY A 109 -11.10 -5.54 10.57
CA GLY A 109 -11.32 -6.98 10.52
C GLY A 109 -10.03 -7.75 10.32
N VAL A 110 -10.19 -9.05 10.10
CA VAL A 110 -9.09 -9.97 9.81
C VAL A 110 -9.56 -10.90 8.70
N ARG A 111 -8.70 -11.14 7.72
CA ARG A 111 -8.92 -12.19 6.73
C ARG A 111 -7.96 -13.34 7.05
N PRO A 112 -8.46 -14.45 7.60
CA PRO A 112 -7.59 -15.54 8.05
C PRO A 112 -6.86 -16.20 6.90
N GLN A 113 -5.59 -16.56 7.12
CA GLN A 113 -4.77 -17.35 6.21
C GLN A 113 -4.76 -16.84 4.77
N TYR A 114 -4.66 -15.50 4.63
CA TYR A 114 -4.76 -14.84 3.34
C TYR A 114 -3.43 -14.79 2.59
N TYR A 115 -2.34 -14.44 3.27
CA TYR A 115 -1.04 -14.30 2.64
C TYR A 115 -0.21 -15.57 2.70
N PRO A 116 0.50 -15.93 1.61
CA PRO A 116 1.49 -17.00 1.68
C PRO A 116 2.56 -16.64 2.71
N ASN A 117 2.90 -17.62 3.56
CA ASN A 117 4.00 -17.49 4.49
C ASN A 117 5.27 -17.98 3.79
N GLY A 118 6.22 -17.05 3.52
CA GLY A 118 7.34 -17.26 2.63
C GLY A 118 8.22 -18.47 2.90
N ALA A 119 8.24 -19.01 4.12
CA ALA A 119 9.09 -20.15 4.48
C ALA A 119 8.46 -21.50 4.14
N HIS A 120 7.14 -21.61 4.05
CA HIS A 120 6.41 -22.86 3.85
C HIS A 120 5.22 -22.65 2.92
N GLU A 121 5.18 -23.39 1.82
CA GLU A 121 4.13 -23.25 0.80
C GLU A 121 2.72 -23.48 1.32
N ASN A 122 2.56 -24.34 2.34
CA ASN A 122 1.26 -24.67 2.90
C ASN A 122 0.87 -23.82 4.10
N GLU A 123 1.77 -22.97 4.57
CA GLU A 123 1.47 -22.06 5.67
C GLU A 123 1.09 -20.69 5.14
N ARG A 124 0.10 -20.09 5.79
CA ARG A 124 -0.37 -18.76 5.44
C ARG A 124 -0.53 -17.92 6.71
N GLU A 125 -0.38 -16.64 6.57
CA GLU A 125 -0.65 -15.71 7.66
C GLU A 125 -1.90 -14.88 7.39
N ASP A 126 -2.48 -14.35 8.44
CA ASP A 126 -3.68 -13.52 8.36
C ASP A 126 -3.37 -12.17 7.72
N ALA A 127 -4.38 -11.61 7.07
CA ALA A 127 -4.38 -10.20 6.69
C ALA A 127 -5.13 -9.41 7.76
N VAL A 128 -4.53 -8.34 8.22
CA VAL A 128 -5.19 -7.35 9.08
C VAL A 128 -5.86 -6.35 8.15
N LEU A 129 -7.17 -6.16 8.30
CA LEU A 129 -7.93 -5.19 7.53
C LEU A 129 -7.99 -3.88 8.29
N MET A 130 -7.69 -2.78 7.62
CA MET A 130 -7.69 -1.45 8.23
C MET A 130 -8.45 -0.47 7.36
N LYS A 131 -8.97 0.58 7.97
CA LYS A 131 -9.68 1.63 7.26
C LYS A 131 -9.48 2.99 7.93
N VAL A 132 -9.63 4.04 7.13
CA VAL A 132 -9.62 5.42 7.60
C VAL A 132 -10.69 6.23 6.86
N SER A 133 -11.32 7.17 7.55
CA SER A 133 -12.21 8.16 6.92
C SER A 133 -11.39 9.34 6.42
N LEU A 134 -11.70 9.78 5.21
CA LEU A 134 -11.01 10.93 4.59
C LEU A 134 -11.68 12.25 4.93
#